data_d0b4cadda344475d69d192b170287bf0
#
_entry.id   d0b4cadda344475d69d192b170287bf0
#
_cell.length_a   1.000
_cell.length_b   1.000
_cell.length_c   1.000
_cell.angle_alpha   90.00
_cell.angle_beta   90.00
_cell.angle_gamma   90.00
#
_symmetry.space_group_name_H-M   'P 1'
#
loop_
_entity.id
_entity.type
_entity.pdbx_description
1 polymer ?
#
loop_
_entity_poly.entity_id
_entity_poly.type
_entity_poly.pdbx_seq_one_letter_code
_entity_poly.pdbx_strand_id
1 'polypeptide(L)'
;TSGLTSYFTSKIGGLERDVREKTLNLQRLTAQRNSLNARVRALREELHELQEPGSYVGEVVKAMSQTKILVKVNPEGKYVVDLGKGIDINDVKPNIRVALRNDSYELHKILPTKVDPLVSLMKVEKVPDSTYDMVGGLEKQIREIKEVIELPIKHPELFDALGVSQPKGVLLYGPPGTGKTLLARAVAHHTDCTFVRVSGAELVQKYIGEGSRMVRELFVMAREAAPSIIFMDEVDSIGSSRGEGGEGGDSEVGRTMLELLNQLDGFEPTQNIKVIMATNRIDILDSALLRPGRIDRKIEFPNPTAASRVDIMSIHSRKMNLLRGIDLHKIAEKMTDASGA
;
A
#
# COMPACT_ATOMS: atom_id res chain seq x y z
N THR A 1 42.81 47.90 65.78
CA THR A 1 41.50 47.50 65.27
C THR A 1 41.52 47.22 63.76
N SER A 2 42.37 47.92 62.93
CA SER A 2 42.44 47.75 61.45
C SER A 2 42.92 46.35 61.01
N GLY A 3 43.86 45.72 61.69
CA GLY A 3 44.38 44.43 61.31
C GLY A 3 43.41 43.26 61.54
N LEU A 4 42.58 43.36 62.56
CA LEU A 4 41.58 42.31 62.84
C LEU A 4 40.43 42.35 61.84
N THR A 5 39.99 43.54 61.41
CA THR A 5 38.94 43.64 60.37
C THR A 5 39.44 43.18 59.04
N SER A 6 40.66 43.41 58.61
CA SER A 6 41.27 42.89 57.38
C SER A 6 41.38 41.37 57.41
N TYR A 7 41.76 40.76 58.49
CA TYR A 7 41.83 39.32 58.66
C TYR A 7 40.45 38.67 58.50
N PHE A 8 39.43 39.17 59.19
CA PHE A 8 38.07 38.64 59.09
C PHE A 8 37.48 38.83 57.71
N THR A 9 37.70 39.98 57.08
CA THR A 9 37.25 40.22 55.70
C THR A 9 37.90 39.23 54.69
N SER A 10 39.21 38.98 54.81
CA SER A 10 39.89 37.94 54.00
C SER A 10 39.35 36.53 54.25
N LYS A 11 39.06 36.19 55.50
CA LYS A 11 38.51 34.87 55.88
C LYS A 11 37.10 34.70 55.36
N ILE A 12 36.24 35.72 55.45
CA ILE A 12 34.89 35.75 54.90
C ILE A 12 34.95 35.52 53.37
N GLY A 13 35.78 36.28 52.65
CA GLY A 13 35.97 36.12 51.22
C GLY A 13 36.51 34.75 50.79
N GLY A 14 37.30 34.09 51.65
CA GLY A 14 37.71 32.67 51.46
C GLY A 14 36.53 31.72 51.60
N LEU A 15 35.77 31.84 52.68
CA LEU A 15 34.62 30.98 52.90
C LEU A 15 33.50 31.18 51.86
N GLU A 16 33.29 32.40 51.41
CA GLU A 16 32.33 32.67 50.30
C GLU A 16 32.76 31.98 48.99
N ARG A 17 34.04 31.94 48.67
CA ARG A 17 34.57 31.18 47.51
C ARG A 17 34.33 29.68 47.69
N ASP A 18 34.62 29.13 48.84
CA ASP A 18 34.43 27.72 49.11
C ASP A 18 32.93 27.30 49.04
N VAL A 19 32.06 28.17 49.54
CA VAL A 19 30.59 27.98 49.47
C VAL A 19 30.14 27.99 48.03
N ARG A 20 30.61 28.94 47.18
CA ARG A 20 30.28 29.01 45.75
C ARG A 20 30.76 27.77 45.03
N GLU A 21 31.99 27.33 45.26
CA GLU A 21 32.56 26.14 44.62
C GLU A 21 31.76 24.88 44.99
N LYS A 22 31.44 24.71 46.30
CA LYS A 22 30.62 23.59 46.75
C LYS A 22 29.19 23.61 46.19
N THR A 23 28.61 24.80 46.05
CA THR A 23 27.28 24.98 45.45
C THR A 23 27.27 24.59 43.97
N LEU A 24 28.26 25.02 43.19
CA LEU A 24 28.44 24.65 41.82
C LEU A 24 28.65 23.13 41.65
N ASN A 25 29.49 22.54 42.51
CA ASN A 25 29.68 21.08 42.50
C ASN A 25 28.39 20.32 42.86
N LEU A 26 27.61 20.81 43.77
CA LEU A 26 26.34 20.23 44.16
C LEU A 26 25.32 20.29 43.01
N GLN A 27 25.22 21.42 42.33
CA GLN A 27 24.38 21.59 41.14
C GLN A 27 24.78 20.61 40.04
N ARG A 28 26.10 20.51 39.76
CA ARG A 28 26.61 19.55 38.75
C ARG A 28 26.28 18.11 39.11
N LEU A 29 26.51 17.68 40.35
CA LEU A 29 26.20 16.35 40.85
C LEU A 29 24.71 16.06 40.82
N THR A 30 23.88 17.04 41.13
CA THR A 30 22.42 16.92 41.05
C THR A 30 21.96 16.73 39.59
N ALA A 31 22.54 17.48 38.64
CA ALA A 31 22.25 17.31 37.22
C ALA A 31 22.68 15.92 36.72
N GLN A 32 23.87 15.45 37.11
CA GLN A 32 24.35 14.09 36.77
C GLN A 32 23.44 13.01 37.37
N ARG A 33 23.04 13.12 38.62
CA ARG A 33 22.12 12.19 39.28
C ARG A 33 20.77 12.13 38.52
N ASN A 34 20.22 13.29 38.15
CA ASN A 34 18.95 13.35 37.41
C ASN A 34 19.06 12.70 36.03
N SER A 35 20.15 12.94 35.30
CA SER A 35 20.44 12.31 34.03
C SER A 35 20.56 10.77 34.15
N LEU A 36 21.31 10.30 35.15
CA LEU A 36 21.44 8.87 35.41
C LEU A 36 20.12 8.21 35.82
N ASN A 37 19.33 8.88 36.63
CA ASN A 37 18.00 8.37 37.02
C ASN A 37 17.05 8.28 35.80
N ALA A 38 17.09 9.27 34.90
CA ALA A 38 16.32 9.20 33.65
C ALA A 38 16.74 7.99 32.81
N ARG A 39 18.05 7.75 32.68
CA ARG A 39 18.58 6.60 31.95
C ARG A 39 18.22 5.26 32.61
N VAL A 40 18.25 5.17 33.91
CA VAL A 40 17.83 3.98 34.65
C VAL A 40 16.33 3.69 34.44
N ARG A 41 15.48 4.71 34.42
CA ARG A 41 14.05 4.54 34.12
C ARG A 41 13.84 4.01 32.72
N ALA A 42 14.47 4.62 31.72
CA ALA A 42 14.38 4.17 30.33
C ALA A 42 14.84 2.71 30.17
N LEU A 43 15.99 2.35 30.76
CA LEU A 43 16.49 0.98 30.71
C LEU A 43 15.57 -0.02 31.45
N ARG A 44 14.90 0.39 32.51
CA ARG A 44 13.91 -0.46 33.20
C ARG A 44 12.67 -0.67 32.38
N GLU A 45 12.20 0.35 31.67
CA GLU A 45 11.07 0.25 30.74
C GLU A 45 11.40 -0.70 29.59
N GLU A 46 12.59 -0.52 28.97
CA GLU A 46 13.08 -1.41 27.91
C GLU A 46 13.21 -2.87 28.38
N LEU A 47 13.73 -3.09 29.59
CA LEU A 47 13.86 -4.42 30.18
C LEU A 47 12.49 -5.04 30.47
N HIS A 48 11.52 -4.21 30.87
CA HIS A 48 10.15 -4.68 31.12
C HIS A 48 9.48 -5.10 29.81
N GLU A 49 9.67 -4.32 28.74
CA GLU A 49 9.18 -4.66 27.40
C GLU A 49 9.80 -5.97 26.86
N LEU A 50 11.10 -6.18 27.10
CA LEU A 50 11.79 -7.42 26.71
C LEU A 50 11.37 -8.65 27.52
N GLN A 51 10.84 -8.46 28.73
CA GLN A 51 10.37 -9.52 29.62
C GLN A 51 8.88 -9.79 29.50
N GLU A 52 8.13 -9.03 28.69
CA GLU A 52 6.72 -9.30 28.46
C GLU A 52 6.53 -10.74 27.93
N PRO A 53 5.69 -11.56 28.56
CA PRO A 53 5.39 -12.89 28.08
C PRO A 53 4.74 -12.83 26.70
N GLY A 54 5.01 -13.82 25.86
CA GLY A 54 4.40 -13.92 24.54
C GLY A 54 2.89 -13.79 24.62
N SER A 55 2.29 -13.17 23.61
CA SER A 55 0.84 -12.95 23.55
C SER A 55 0.20 -13.90 22.54
N TYR A 56 -0.99 -14.40 22.84
CA TYR A 56 -1.78 -15.12 21.84
C TYR A 56 -2.36 -14.15 20.81
N VAL A 57 -2.32 -14.54 19.56
CA VAL A 57 -2.91 -13.75 18.46
C VAL A 57 -4.26 -14.35 18.10
N GLY A 58 -5.30 -13.53 18.17
CA GLY A 58 -6.64 -13.90 17.77
C GLY A 58 -7.27 -12.94 16.79
N GLU A 59 -8.39 -13.35 16.21
CA GLU A 59 -9.23 -12.52 15.34
C GLU A 59 -10.55 -12.22 16.01
N VAL A 60 -10.97 -10.96 16.02
CA VAL A 60 -12.27 -10.57 16.55
C VAL A 60 -13.38 -11.08 15.63
N VAL A 61 -14.27 -11.89 16.19
CA VAL A 61 -15.46 -12.37 15.46
C VAL A 61 -16.61 -11.37 15.61
N LYS A 62 -16.87 -10.93 16.84
CA LYS A 62 -18.03 -10.10 17.18
C LYS A 62 -17.85 -9.45 18.55
N ALA A 63 -18.22 -8.19 18.70
CA ALA A 63 -18.41 -7.57 19.99
C ALA A 63 -19.73 -8.09 20.64
N MET A 64 -19.66 -8.52 21.89
CA MET A 64 -20.82 -9.09 22.60
C MET A 64 -21.45 -8.10 23.60
N SER A 65 -20.62 -7.32 24.28
CA SER A 65 -21.06 -6.27 25.21
C SER A 65 -20.00 -5.16 25.27
N GLN A 66 -20.25 -4.10 26.05
CA GLN A 66 -19.29 -2.98 26.17
C GLN A 66 -17.91 -3.37 26.70
N THR A 67 -17.78 -4.53 27.35
CA THR A 67 -16.53 -5.01 27.95
C THR A 67 -16.07 -6.36 27.43
N LYS A 68 -16.90 -7.08 26.64
CA LYS A 68 -16.62 -8.45 26.21
C LYS A 68 -16.69 -8.62 24.71
N ILE A 69 -15.70 -9.33 24.18
CA ILE A 69 -15.54 -9.59 22.75
C ILE A 69 -15.33 -11.07 22.51
N LEU A 70 -15.92 -11.60 21.43
CA LEU A 70 -15.66 -12.95 20.96
C LEU A 70 -14.48 -12.94 20.03
N VAL A 71 -13.40 -13.62 20.41
CA VAL A 71 -12.15 -13.73 19.65
C VAL A 71 -11.92 -15.18 19.26
N LYS A 72 -11.49 -15.41 18.03
CA LYS A 72 -11.07 -16.71 17.53
C LYS A 72 -9.55 -16.79 17.61
N VAL A 73 -9.03 -17.75 18.37
CA VAL A 73 -7.60 -18.04 18.49
C VAL A 73 -7.31 -19.34 17.78
N ASN A 74 -6.45 -19.34 16.78
CA ASN A 74 -6.04 -20.55 16.07
C ASN A 74 -4.80 -21.15 16.78
N PRO A 75 -4.74 -22.48 17.01
CA PRO A 75 -5.71 -23.54 16.66
C PRO A 75 -6.80 -23.79 17.71
N GLU A 76 -6.79 -23.10 18.84
CA GLU A 76 -7.51 -23.47 20.07
C GLU A 76 -9.03 -23.22 20.07
N GLY A 77 -9.55 -22.34 19.20
CA GLY A 77 -11.00 -22.12 19.13
C GLY A 77 -11.48 -20.69 19.35
N LYS A 78 -12.71 -20.52 19.88
CA LYS A 78 -13.33 -19.22 20.12
C LYS A 78 -13.44 -18.96 21.62
N TYR A 79 -12.94 -17.80 22.04
CA TYR A 79 -12.96 -17.37 23.44
C TYR A 79 -13.71 -16.05 23.58
N VAL A 80 -14.40 -15.91 24.72
CA VAL A 80 -14.95 -14.62 25.14
C VAL A 80 -13.94 -13.97 26.05
N VAL A 81 -13.41 -12.84 25.65
CA VAL A 81 -12.32 -12.13 26.32
C VAL A 81 -12.77 -10.75 26.78
N ASP A 82 -12.18 -10.30 27.87
CA ASP A 82 -12.41 -8.96 28.39
C ASP A 82 -11.49 -7.93 27.74
N LEU A 83 -11.96 -6.68 27.63
CA LEU A 83 -11.18 -5.56 27.11
C LEU A 83 -10.16 -5.09 28.15
N GLY A 84 -8.90 -4.93 27.73
CA GLY A 84 -7.85 -4.35 28.55
C GLY A 84 -8.02 -2.84 28.76
N LYS A 85 -7.33 -2.33 29.77
CA LYS A 85 -7.36 -0.90 30.10
C LYS A 85 -6.78 -0.07 28.95
N GLY A 86 -7.57 0.87 28.43
CA GLY A 86 -7.12 1.82 27.39
C GLY A 86 -7.54 1.47 25.96
N ILE A 87 -8.38 0.46 25.77
CA ILE A 87 -8.93 0.10 24.45
C ILE A 87 -10.43 0.37 24.45
N ASP A 88 -10.87 1.20 23.49
CA ASP A 88 -12.29 1.48 23.29
C ASP A 88 -12.93 0.41 22.40
N ILE A 89 -14.16 0.03 22.72
CA ILE A 89 -14.90 -0.97 21.93
C ILE A 89 -15.17 -0.51 20.50
N ASN A 90 -15.24 0.80 20.28
CA ASN A 90 -15.47 1.39 18.95
C ASN A 90 -14.32 1.14 17.97
N ASP A 91 -13.10 0.93 18.50
CA ASP A 91 -11.91 0.63 17.71
C ASP A 91 -11.82 -0.86 17.33
N VAL A 92 -12.62 -1.70 17.99
CA VAL A 92 -12.60 -3.15 17.81
C VAL A 92 -13.68 -3.55 16.79
N LYS A 93 -13.31 -3.52 15.52
CA LYS A 93 -14.18 -3.97 14.41
C LYS A 93 -14.07 -5.49 14.20
N PRO A 94 -15.09 -6.16 13.61
CA PRO A 94 -14.97 -7.55 13.20
C PRO A 94 -13.80 -7.78 12.26
N ASN A 95 -13.15 -8.95 12.36
CA ASN A 95 -11.99 -9.39 11.59
C ASN A 95 -10.66 -8.65 11.88
N ILE A 96 -10.59 -7.81 12.90
CA ILE A 96 -9.33 -7.22 13.36
C ILE A 96 -8.54 -8.26 14.17
N ARG A 97 -7.22 -8.25 13.99
CA ARG A 97 -6.29 -9.04 14.80
C ARG A 97 -6.00 -8.34 16.11
N VAL A 98 -5.96 -9.14 17.15
CA VAL A 98 -5.74 -8.66 18.52
C VAL A 98 -4.74 -9.56 19.24
N ALA A 99 -3.98 -8.95 20.13
CA ALA A 99 -3.10 -9.68 21.04
C ALA A 99 -3.78 -9.85 22.38
N LEU A 100 -3.83 -11.10 22.85
CA LEU A 100 -4.37 -11.50 24.14
C LEU A 100 -3.24 -11.83 25.08
N ARG A 101 -3.34 -11.44 26.32
CA ARG A 101 -2.40 -11.86 27.36
C ARG A 101 -2.44 -13.36 27.56
N ASN A 102 -1.28 -13.94 27.78
CA ASN A 102 -1.14 -15.38 27.92
C ASN A 102 -1.73 -15.93 29.25
N ASP A 103 -1.78 -15.11 30.28
CA ASP A 103 -2.22 -15.43 31.63
C ASP A 103 -3.72 -15.23 31.84
N SER A 104 -4.29 -14.15 31.34
CA SER A 104 -5.67 -13.73 31.58
C SER A 104 -6.57 -13.77 30.36
N TYR A 105 -6.02 -14.01 29.17
CA TYR A 105 -6.71 -13.89 27.89
C TYR A 105 -7.36 -12.50 27.67
N GLU A 106 -6.94 -11.49 28.42
CA GLU A 106 -7.41 -10.12 28.28
C GLU A 106 -6.84 -9.49 27.02
N LEU A 107 -7.67 -8.77 26.25
CA LEU A 107 -7.22 -8.04 25.07
C LEU A 107 -6.39 -6.83 25.51
N HIS A 108 -5.09 -6.84 25.21
CA HIS A 108 -4.19 -5.76 25.62
C HIS A 108 -3.70 -4.88 24.47
N LYS A 109 -3.75 -5.38 23.23
CA LYS A 109 -3.29 -4.62 22.08
C LYS A 109 -4.05 -4.98 20.81
N ILE A 110 -4.42 -3.97 20.01
CA ILE A 110 -4.91 -4.17 18.66
C ILE A 110 -3.69 -4.29 17.76
N LEU A 111 -3.61 -5.40 17.01
CA LEU A 111 -2.51 -5.63 16.07
C LEU A 111 -2.85 -5.01 14.73
N PRO A 112 -1.84 -4.53 13.98
CA PRO A 112 -2.05 -4.12 12.61
C PRO A 112 -2.61 -5.31 11.79
N THR A 113 -3.29 -4.97 10.73
CA THR A 113 -3.93 -5.94 9.83
C THR A 113 -2.96 -6.99 9.30
N LYS A 114 -3.49 -8.12 8.83
CA LYS A 114 -2.74 -9.29 8.35
C LYS A 114 -1.82 -9.05 7.14
N VAL A 115 -1.60 -7.80 6.77
CA VAL A 115 -0.75 -7.49 5.63
C VAL A 115 0.68 -7.93 5.95
N ASP A 116 1.14 -8.92 5.24
CA ASP A 116 2.53 -9.40 5.33
C ASP A 116 3.46 -8.22 5.03
N PRO A 117 4.56 -8.03 5.79
CA PRO A 117 5.57 -7.02 5.48
C PRO A 117 6.07 -7.06 4.03
N LEU A 118 6.02 -8.23 3.39
CA LEU A 118 6.35 -8.41 1.98
C LEU A 118 5.35 -7.70 1.03
N VAL A 119 4.07 -7.64 1.40
CA VAL A 119 3.04 -6.92 0.63
C VAL A 119 3.16 -5.41 0.83
N SER A 120 3.64 -4.97 1.99
CA SER A 120 3.91 -3.54 2.22
C SER A 120 5.07 -3.00 1.37
N LEU A 121 5.89 -3.88 0.79
CA LEU A 121 6.91 -3.52 -0.21
C LEU A 121 6.31 -3.29 -1.62
N MET A 122 5.06 -3.70 -1.86
CA MET A 122 4.33 -3.31 -3.08
C MET A 122 4.13 -1.80 -3.07
N LYS A 123 4.33 -1.16 -4.22
CA LYS A 123 4.21 0.29 -4.33
C LYS A 123 2.75 0.71 -4.16
N VAL A 124 2.39 1.10 -2.94
CA VAL A 124 1.09 1.70 -2.62
C VAL A 124 1.24 3.21 -2.73
N GLU A 125 0.62 3.79 -3.73
CA GLU A 125 0.50 5.24 -3.89
C GLU A 125 -0.91 5.66 -3.46
N LYS A 126 -1.04 6.47 -2.41
CA LYS A 126 -2.37 6.90 -1.94
C LYS A 126 -3.15 7.62 -3.04
N VAL A 127 -2.50 8.53 -3.76
CA VAL A 127 -3.03 9.17 -4.96
C VAL A 127 -1.84 9.46 -5.88
N PRO A 128 -1.78 8.87 -7.10
CA PRO A 128 -0.70 9.17 -8.05
C PRO A 128 -0.78 10.61 -8.57
N ASP A 129 0.36 11.23 -8.85
CA ASP A 129 0.43 12.61 -9.39
C ASP A 129 0.15 12.71 -10.91
N SER A 130 -0.19 11.59 -11.56
CA SER A 130 -0.39 11.54 -13.01
C SER A 130 -1.81 11.97 -13.38
N THR A 131 -1.92 12.97 -14.27
CA THR A 131 -3.21 13.44 -14.81
C THR A 131 -3.41 12.97 -16.24
N TYR A 132 -4.64 13.04 -16.77
CA TYR A 132 -4.93 12.72 -18.17
C TYR A 132 -4.20 13.64 -19.15
N ASP A 133 -3.85 14.87 -18.74
CA ASP A 133 -3.07 15.81 -19.54
C ASP A 133 -1.63 15.35 -19.85
N MET A 134 -1.17 14.34 -19.13
CA MET A 134 0.12 13.68 -19.36
C MET A 134 0.03 12.54 -20.38
N VAL A 135 -1.20 12.20 -20.82
CA VAL A 135 -1.45 11.10 -21.75
C VAL A 135 -1.84 11.70 -23.10
N GLY A 136 -0.96 11.59 -24.09
CA GLY A 136 -1.21 12.11 -25.44
C GLY A 136 -1.72 11.04 -26.39
N GLY A 137 -2.66 11.41 -27.26
CA GLY A 137 -3.12 10.60 -28.39
C GLY A 137 -3.91 9.33 -28.05
N LEU A 138 -4.44 9.20 -26.83
CA LEU A 138 -5.23 8.05 -26.36
C LEU A 138 -6.65 8.45 -25.96
N GLU A 139 -7.27 9.40 -26.63
CA GLU A 139 -8.57 9.97 -26.27
C GLU A 139 -9.70 8.93 -26.23
N LYS A 140 -9.68 7.98 -27.18
CA LYS A 140 -10.65 6.88 -27.23
C LYS A 140 -10.50 5.97 -26.00
N GLN A 141 -9.28 5.57 -25.70
CA GLN A 141 -8.96 4.71 -24.57
C GLN A 141 -9.29 5.38 -23.23
N ILE A 142 -8.98 6.68 -23.12
CA ILE A 142 -9.36 7.48 -21.94
C ILE A 142 -10.87 7.48 -21.75
N ARG A 143 -11.64 7.62 -22.80
CA ARG A 143 -13.11 7.63 -22.75
C ARG A 143 -13.65 6.26 -22.31
N GLU A 144 -13.16 5.19 -22.92
CA GLU A 144 -13.56 3.82 -22.58
C GLU A 144 -13.23 3.46 -21.12
N ILE A 145 -12.04 3.84 -20.64
CA ILE A 145 -11.65 3.52 -19.25
C ILE A 145 -12.42 4.35 -18.22
N LYS A 146 -12.75 5.60 -18.55
CA LYS A 146 -13.63 6.44 -17.73
C LYS A 146 -15.00 5.80 -17.54
N GLU A 147 -15.58 5.28 -18.61
CA GLU A 147 -16.89 4.62 -18.55
C GLU A 147 -16.86 3.36 -17.69
N VAL A 148 -15.76 2.59 -17.72
CA VAL A 148 -15.70 1.28 -17.06
C VAL A 148 -15.17 1.36 -15.63
N ILE A 149 -14.27 2.28 -15.32
CA ILE A 149 -13.64 2.40 -13.99
C ILE A 149 -14.12 3.62 -13.23
N GLU A 150 -14.07 4.82 -13.84
CA GLU A 150 -14.37 6.06 -13.14
C GLU A 150 -15.87 6.19 -12.84
N LEU A 151 -16.71 5.90 -13.81
CA LEU A 151 -18.17 6.04 -13.65
C LEU A 151 -18.75 5.15 -12.54
N PRO A 152 -18.42 3.84 -12.43
CA PRO A 152 -18.92 3.00 -11.34
C PRO A 152 -18.45 3.41 -9.95
N ILE A 153 -17.28 4.05 -9.85
CA ILE A 153 -16.74 4.52 -8.56
C ILE A 153 -17.42 5.81 -8.14
N LYS A 154 -17.57 6.77 -9.07
CA LYS A 154 -18.15 8.08 -8.78
C LYS A 154 -19.68 8.08 -8.68
N HIS A 155 -20.33 7.26 -9.50
CA HIS A 155 -21.79 7.21 -9.63
C HIS A 155 -22.31 5.77 -9.59
N PRO A 156 -22.16 5.04 -8.48
CA PRO A 156 -22.66 3.67 -8.33
C PRO A 156 -24.19 3.61 -8.47
N GLU A 157 -24.87 4.66 -8.07
CA GLU A 157 -26.34 4.80 -8.12
C GLU A 157 -26.94 4.60 -9.53
N LEU A 158 -26.20 4.99 -10.58
CA LEU A 158 -26.63 4.82 -11.96
C LEU A 158 -26.74 3.33 -12.34
N PHE A 159 -25.79 2.53 -11.88
CA PHE A 159 -25.77 1.08 -12.15
C PHE A 159 -26.87 0.36 -11.39
N ASP A 160 -27.10 0.76 -10.13
CA ASP A 160 -28.17 0.20 -9.30
C ASP A 160 -29.56 0.57 -9.86
N ALA A 161 -29.73 1.82 -10.33
CA ALA A 161 -30.98 2.29 -10.95
C ALA A 161 -31.31 1.58 -12.28
N LEU A 162 -30.27 1.22 -13.05
CA LEU A 162 -30.39 0.50 -14.32
C LEU A 162 -30.46 -1.03 -14.14
N GLY A 163 -30.20 -1.54 -12.94
CA GLY A 163 -30.13 -2.98 -12.68
C GLY A 163 -28.97 -3.68 -13.42
N VAL A 164 -27.90 -2.93 -13.76
CA VAL A 164 -26.74 -3.46 -14.48
C VAL A 164 -25.61 -3.71 -13.49
N SER A 165 -24.99 -4.90 -13.55
CA SER A 165 -23.84 -5.22 -12.72
C SER A 165 -22.64 -4.32 -13.06
N GLN A 166 -22.01 -3.77 -12.02
CA GLN A 166 -20.83 -2.94 -12.18
C GLN A 166 -19.64 -3.76 -12.72
N PRO A 167 -18.90 -3.25 -13.72
CA PRO A 167 -17.71 -3.92 -14.21
C PRO A 167 -16.64 -3.98 -13.11
N LYS A 168 -15.99 -5.15 -13.00
CA LYS A 168 -14.98 -5.42 -11.97
C LYS A 168 -13.56 -5.13 -12.45
N GLY A 169 -13.28 -5.43 -13.71
CA GLY A 169 -11.93 -5.35 -14.24
C GLY A 169 -11.84 -4.98 -15.71
N VAL A 170 -10.68 -4.44 -16.06
CA VAL A 170 -10.30 -4.03 -17.42
C VAL A 170 -8.95 -4.61 -17.77
N LEU A 171 -8.82 -5.13 -18.99
CA LEU A 171 -7.53 -5.53 -19.56
C LEU A 171 -7.05 -4.47 -20.57
N LEU A 172 -5.87 -3.93 -20.32
CA LEU A 172 -5.14 -3.07 -21.26
C LEU A 172 -4.13 -3.92 -22.02
N TYR A 173 -4.22 -3.95 -23.33
CA TYR A 173 -3.30 -4.75 -24.14
C TYR A 173 -2.73 -3.98 -25.32
N GLY A 174 -1.51 -4.33 -25.73
CA GLY A 174 -0.84 -3.70 -26.87
C GLY A 174 0.67 -3.63 -26.67
N PRO A 175 1.41 -3.08 -27.63
CA PRO A 175 2.87 -2.99 -27.61
C PRO A 175 3.41 -2.32 -26.35
N PRO A 176 4.66 -2.59 -25.94
CA PRO A 176 5.30 -1.89 -24.84
C PRO A 176 5.48 -0.41 -25.16
N GLY A 177 5.51 0.44 -24.13
CA GLY A 177 5.72 1.87 -24.27
C GLY A 177 4.53 2.67 -24.82
N THR A 178 3.32 2.09 -24.85
CA THR A 178 2.09 2.78 -25.34
C THR A 178 1.32 3.52 -24.25
N GLY A 179 1.85 3.60 -23.01
CA GLY A 179 1.25 4.40 -21.94
C GLY A 179 0.21 3.68 -21.07
N LYS A 180 0.12 2.34 -21.09
CA LYS A 180 -0.83 1.54 -20.27
C LYS A 180 -0.74 1.86 -18.79
N THR A 181 0.45 1.82 -18.22
CA THR A 181 0.71 2.14 -16.80
C THR A 181 0.43 3.60 -16.48
N LEU A 182 0.75 4.52 -17.38
CA LEU A 182 0.52 5.95 -17.19
C LEU A 182 -0.99 6.25 -17.13
N LEU A 183 -1.77 5.64 -18.05
CA LEU A 183 -3.22 5.81 -18.06
C LEU A 183 -3.86 5.23 -16.79
N ALA A 184 -3.43 4.06 -16.31
CA ALA A 184 -3.94 3.47 -15.08
C ALA A 184 -3.70 4.39 -13.87
N ARG A 185 -2.52 5.02 -13.77
CA ARG A 185 -2.22 6.01 -12.73
C ARG A 185 -3.08 7.27 -12.85
N ALA A 186 -3.32 7.75 -14.06
CA ALA A 186 -4.18 8.91 -14.29
C ALA A 186 -5.63 8.64 -13.87
N VAL A 187 -6.15 7.44 -14.11
CA VAL A 187 -7.47 7.03 -13.63
C VAL A 187 -7.54 7.04 -12.10
N ALA A 188 -6.55 6.48 -11.43
CA ALA A 188 -6.51 6.46 -9.97
C ALA A 188 -6.44 7.87 -9.36
N HIS A 189 -5.71 8.78 -9.99
CA HIS A 189 -5.67 10.19 -9.59
C HIS A 189 -7.06 10.85 -9.68
N HIS A 190 -7.75 10.66 -10.79
CA HIS A 190 -9.07 11.30 -11.01
C HIS A 190 -10.22 10.67 -10.21
N THR A 191 -10.01 9.47 -9.67
CA THR A 191 -11.00 8.77 -8.82
C THR A 191 -10.69 8.89 -7.33
N ASP A 192 -9.62 9.58 -6.95
CA ASP A 192 -9.11 9.68 -5.57
C ASP A 192 -8.95 8.31 -4.89
N CYS A 193 -8.61 7.29 -5.69
CA CYS A 193 -8.45 5.92 -5.22
C CYS A 193 -7.00 5.62 -4.82
N THR A 194 -6.86 4.75 -3.84
CA THR A 194 -5.55 4.17 -3.52
C THR A 194 -5.08 3.30 -4.69
N PHE A 195 -3.89 3.56 -5.20
CA PHE A 195 -3.31 2.85 -6.32
C PHE A 195 -2.29 1.81 -5.85
N VAL A 196 -2.58 0.54 -6.09
CA VAL A 196 -1.70 -0.57 -5.72
C VAL A 196 -1.13 -1.19 -6.99
N ARG A 197 0.19 -1.05 -7.18
CA ARG A 197 0.88 -1.59 -8.35
C ARG A 197 1.59 -2.89 -8.01
N VAL A 198 1.37 -3.89 -8.86
CA VAL A 198 2.01 -5.22 -8.79
C VAL A 198 2.49 -5.63 -10.17
N SER A 199 3.68 -6.22 -10.27
CA SER A 199 4.13 -6.89 -11.49
C SER A 199 3.89 -8.39 -11.39
N GLY A 200 3.30 -8.97 -12.42
CA GLY A 200 3.12 -10.42 -12.51
C GLY A 200 4.45 -11.17 -12.46
N ALA A 201 5.49 -10.64 -13.08
CA ALA A 201 6.82 -11.22 -13.05
C ALA A 201 7.41 -11.27 -11.62
N GLU A 202 7.17 -10.24 -10.79
CA GLU A 202 7.61 -10.23 -9.40
C GLU A 202 6.91 -11.30 -8.56
N LEU A 203 5.63 -11.56 -8.81
CA LEU A 203 4.86 -12.59 -8.10
C LEU A 203 5.38 -14.00 -8.38
N VAL A 204 5.93 -14.26 -9.55
CA VAL A 204 6.46 -15.56 -9.94
C VAL A 204 7.92 -15.76 -9.54
N GLN A 205 8.78 -14.78 -9.83
CA GLN A 205 10.24 -14.92 -9.70
C GLN A 205 10.76 -14.71 -8.28
N LYS A 206 10.20 -13.75 -7.55
CA LYS A 206 10.74 -13.34 -6.26
C LYS A 206 10.24 -14.18 -5.09
N TYR A 207 9.13 -14.87 -5.27
CA TYR A 207 8.40 -15.54 -4.20
C TYR A 207 7.96 -16.95 -4.60
N ILE A 208 8.94 -17.78 -4.95
CA ILE A 208 8.70 -19.20 -5.30
C ILE A 208 7.99 -19.90 -4.12
N GLY A 209 6.81 -20.48 -4.36
CA GLY A 209 5.96 -21.13 -3.35
C GLY A 209 4.96 -20.21 -2.65
N GLU A 210 5.07 -18.89 -2.75
CA GLU A 210 4.21 -17.94 -2.02
C GLU A 210 3.30 -17.09 -2.90
N GLY A 211 3.37 -17.20 -4.23
CA GLY A 211 2.63 -16.37 -5.17
C GLY A 211 1.12 -16.34 -4.90
N SER A 212 0.51 -17.49 -4.64
CA SER A 212 -0.93 -17.58 -4.31
C SER A 212 -1.29 -16.89 -3.00
N ARG A 213 -0.41 -16.94 -1.99
CA ARG A 213 -0.59 -16.23 -0.72
C ARG A 213 -0.51 -14.72 -0.93
N MET A 214 0.46 -14.25 -1.70
CA MET A 214 0.63 -12.84 -1.99
C MET A 214 -0.54 -12.24 -2.76
N VAL A 215 -1.10 -12.97 -3.73
CA VAL A 215 -2.33 -12.56 -4.42
C VAL A 215 -3.46 -12.37 -3.41
N ARG A 216 -3.67 -13.33 -2.51
CA ARG A 216 -4.72 -13.23 -1.48
C ARG A 216 -4.54 -12.00 -0.59
N GLU A 217 -3.34 -11.77 -0.12
CA GLU A 217 -3.01 -10.63 0.76
C GLU A 217 -3.12 -9.29 0.04
N LEU A 218 -2.73 -9.23 -1.25
CA LEU A 218 -2.94 -8.07 -2.11
C LEU A 218 -4.43 -7.65 -2.13
N PHE A 219 -5.33 -8.61 -2.32
CA PHE A 219 -6.76 -8.32 -2.33
C PHE A 219 -7.32 -7.96 -0.95
N VAL A 220 -6.76 -8.53 0.13
CA VAL A 220 -7.09 -8.12 1.51
C VAL A 220 -6.69 -6.66 1.73
N MET A 221 -5.45 -6.30 1.38
CA MET A 221 -4.95 -4.93 1.49
C MET A 221 -5.79 -3.94 0.65
N ALA A 222 -6.15 -4.32 -0.57
CA ALA A 222 -6.98 -3.48 -1.43
C ALA A 222 -8.38 -3.25 -0.84
N ARG A 223 -8.96 -4.26 -0.13
CA ARG A 223 -10.23 -4.12 0.59
C ARG A 223 -10.13 -3.16 1.77
N GLU A 224 -9.04 -3.21 2.50
CA GLU A 224 -8.80 -2.32 3.64
C GLU A 224 -8.53 -0.87 3.22
N ALA A 225 -7.90 -0.69 2.06
CA ALA A 225 -7.60 0.61 1.47
C ALA A 225 -8.68 1.11 0.49
N ALA A 226 -9.88 0.53 0.49
CA ALA A 226 -10.96 0.93 -0.41
C ALA A 226 -11.39 2.39 -0.18
N PRO A 227 -11.69 3.18 -1.24
CA PRO A 227 -11.69 2.81 -2.66
C PRO A 227 -10.29 2.62 -3.23
N SER A 228 -10.05 1.52 -3.94
CA SER A 228 -8.72 1.18 -4.43
C SER A 228 -8.74 0.62 -5.86
N ILE A 229 -7.64 0.85 -6.57
CA ILE A 229 -7.38 0.31 -7.90
C ILE A 229 -6.14 -0.57 -7.83
N ILE A 230 -6.31 -1.86 -8.11
CA ILE A 230 -5.20 -2.81 -8.27
C ILE A 230 -4.76 -2.77 -9.73
N PHE A 231 -3.51 -2.39 -9.97
CA PHE A 231 -2.89 -2.43 -11.27
C PHE A 231 -1.89 -3.57 -11.35
N MET A 232 -2.19 -4.56 -12.19
CA MET A 232 -1.31 -5.69 -12.44
C MET A 232 -0.63 -5.53 -13.81
N ASP A 233 0.67 -5.31 -13.79
CA ASP A 233 1.48 -5.22 -15.01
C ASP A 233 2.05 -6.59 -15.37
N GLU A 234 2.33 -6.81 -16.66
CA GLU A 234 2.92 -8.08 -17.15
C GLU A 234 2.15 -9.32 -16.73
N VAL A 235 0.82 -9.29 -16.84
CA VAL A 235 -0.05 -10.41 -16.41
C VAL A 235 0.21 -11.68 -17.22
N ASP A 236 0.79 -11.58 -18.40
CA ASP A 236 1.24 -12.69 -19.24
C ASP A 236 2.24 -13.62 -18.53
N SER A 237 3.01 -13.12 -17.56
CA SER A 237 3.91 -13.95 -16.73
C SER A 237 3.18 -14.90 -15.78
N ILE A 238 1.96 -14.57 -15.35
CA ILE A 238 1.12 -15.40 -14.48
C ILE A 238 0.02 -16.09 -15.27
N GLY A 239 -0.50 -15.42 -16.29
CA GLY A 239 -1.72 -15.80 -17.01
C GLY A 239 -1.46 -16.56 -18.30
N SER A 240 -0.25 -17.07 -18.55
CA SER A 240 0.01 -17.86 -19.75
C SER A 240 -0.78 -19.17 -19.72
N SER A 241 -1.39 -19.50 -20.86
CA SER A 241 -2.08 -20.78 -21.05
C SER A 241 -1.10 -21.92 -20.83
N ARG A 242 -1.56 -22.98 -20.17
CA ARG A 242 -0.76 -24.19 -19.87
C ARG A 242 -0.13 -24.75 -21.13
N GLY A 243 1.17 -24.53 -21.32
CA GLY A 243 1.95 -25.24 -22.34
C GLY A 243 2.10 -26.71 -21.91
N GLU A 244 1.86 -27.61 -22.84
CA GLU A 244 2.13 -29.05 -22.65
C GLU A 244 3.65 -29.26 -22.51
N GLY A 245 4.13 -29.41 -21.28
CA GLY A 245 5.46 -29.95 -21.03
C GLY A 245 6.38 -29.13 -20.16
N GLY A 246 6.31 -29.31 -18.84
CA GLY A 246 7.34 -28.84 -17.91
C GLY A 246 7.07 -29.29 -16.47
N GLU A 247 7.84 -30.28 -15.98
CA GLU A 247 7.78 -30.77 -14.60
C GLU A 247 8.29 -29.68 -13.62
N GLY A 248 7.43 -29.16 -12.76
CA GLY A 248 7.78 -28.43 -11.53
C GLY A 248 7.49 -26.91 -11.48
N GLY A 249 7.78 -26.14 -12.51
CA GLY A 249 7.55 -24.67 -12.52
C GLY A 249 6.10 -24.29 -12.87
N ASP A 250 5.48 -25.01 -13.76
CA ASP A 250 4.11 -24.77 -14.24
C ASP A 250 3.04 -24.94 -13.15
N SER A 251 3.29 -25.77 -12.14
CA SER A 251 2.30 -26.00 -11.07
C SER A 251 2.11 -24.78 -10.16
N GLU A 252 3.13 -23.95 -9.99
CA GLU A 252 3.11 -22.80 -9.10
C GLU A 252 2.50 -21.57 -9.77
N VAL A 253 2.88 -21.31 -11.02
CA VAL A 253 2.23 -20.30 -11.86
C VAL A 253 0.74 -20.60 -11.97
N GLY A 254 0.38 -21.87 -12.20
CA GLY A 254 -1.02 -22.32 -12.24
C GLY A 254 -1.75 -22.10 -10.90
N ARG A 255 -1.12 -22.32 -9.75
CA ARG A 255 -1.73 -22.05 -8.43
C ARG A 255 -1.95 -20.56 -8.20
N THR A 256 -0.99 -19.73 -8.54
CA THR A 256 -1.09 -18.26 -8.45
C THR A 256 -2.21 -17.75 -9.34
N MET A 257 -2.31 -18.28 -10.55
CA MET A 257 -3.40 -17.99 -11.48
C MET A 257 -4.76 -18.40 -10.94
N LEU A 258 -4.90 -19.62 -10.40
CA LEU A 258 -6.14 -20.10 -9.79
C LEU A 258 -6.58 -19.24 -8.62
N GLU A 259 -5.64 -18.83 -7.76
CA GLU A 259 -5.96 -17.93 -6.64
C GLU A 259 -6.41 -16.56 -7.16
N LEU A 260 -5.77 -16.01 -8.20
CA LEU A 260 -6.20 -14.77 -8.84
C LEU A 260 -7.63 -14.88 -9.36
N LEU A 261 -7.97 -15.96 -10.06
CA LEU A 261 -9.33 -16.23 -10.53
C LEU A 261 -10.33 -16.33 -9.38
N ASN A 262 -9.98 -17.04 -8.30
CA ASN A 262 -10.82 -17.16 -7.11
C ASN A 262 -11.06 -15.81 -6.44
N GLN A 263 -10.02 -14.97 -6.35
CA GLN A 263 -10.18 -13.62 -5.80
C GLN A 263 -11.06 -12.75 -6.69
N LEU A 264 -10.94 -12.81 -8.01
CA LEU A 264 -11.80 -12.10 -8.96
C LEU A 264 -13.26 -12.59 -8.90
N ASP A 265 -13.51 -13.89 -8.75
CA ASP A 265 -14.85 -14.47 -8.63
C ASP A 265 -15.50 -14.17 -7.28
N GLY A 266 -14.70 -14.15 -6.20
CA GLY A 266 -15.14 -13.85 -4.84
C GLY A 266 -15.41 -12.35 -4.57
N PHE A 267 -15.23 -11.51 -5.56
CA PHE A 267 -15.50 -10.09 -5.46
C PHE A 267 -17.00 -9.79 -5.48
N GLU A 268 -17.53 -9.22 -4.41
CA GLU A 268 -18.83 -8.57 -4.47
C GLU A 268 -18.71 -7.24 -5.24
N PRO A 269 -19.65 -6.94 -6.17
CA PRO A 269 -19.62 -5.71 -6.96
C PRO A 269 -19.67 -4.43 -6.11
N THR A 270 -20.19 -4.53 -4.88
CA THR A 270 -20.31 -3.44 -3.91
C THR A 270 -18.99 -3.03 -3.24
N GLN A 271 -17.94 -3.83 -3.37
CA GLN A 271 -16.63 -3.43 -2.88
C GLN A 271 -16.02 -2.46 -3.87
N ASN A 272 -15.76 -1.22 -3.45
CA ASN A 272 -15.16 -0.13 -4.25
C ASN A 272 -13.70 -0.43 -4.66
N ILE A 273 -13.47 -1.61 -5.25
CA ILE A 273 -12.19 -2.06 -5.74
C ILE A 273 -12.33 -2.34 -7.23
N LYS A 274 -11.39 -1.86 -8.02
CA LYS A 274 -11.33 -2.14 -9.45
C LYS A 274 -9.97 -2.74 -9.79
N VAL A 275 -9.96 -3.66 -10.76
CA VAL A 275 -8.73 -4.32 -11.19
C VAL A 275 -8.41 -3.89 -12.62
N ILE A 276 -7.22 -3.35 -12.82
CA ILE A 276 -6.70 -3.01 -14.14
C ILE A 276 -5.52 -3.95 -14.41
N MET A 277 -5.60 -4.73 -15.44
CA MET A 277 -4.54 -5.63 -15.86
C MET A 277 -3.88 -5.10 -17.13
N ALA A 278 -2.58 -5.23 -17.25
CA ALA A 278 -1.84 -4.85 -18.46
C ALA A 278 -1.00 -6.01 -18.98
N THR A 279 -1.01 -6.19 -20.30
CA THR A 279 -0.18 -7.18 -21.00
C THR A 279 0.32 -6.64 -22.31
N ASN A 280 1.48 -7.12 -22.72
CA ASN A 280 2.00 -6.87 -24.07
C ASN A 280 1.56 -7.96 -25.05
N ARG A 281 1.09 -9.11 -24.55
CA ARG A 281 0.77 -10.30 -25.33
C ARG A 281 -0.57 -10.90 -24.91
N ILE A 282 -1.64 -10.46 -25.57
CA ILE A 282 -2.99 -10.96 -25.29
C ILE A 282 -3.18 -12.41 -25.79
N ASP A 283 -2.42 -12.83 -26.78
CA ASP A 283 -2.48 -14.14 -27.44
C ASP A 283 -2.15 -15.30 -26.49
N ILE A 284 -1.33 -15.08 -25.46
CA ILE A 284 -0.89 -16.11 -24.54
C ILE A 284 -1.72 -16.18 -23.25
N LEU A 285 -2.61 -15.23 -23.02
CA LEU A 285 -3.44 -15.18 -21.81
C LEU A 285 -4.47 -16.32 -21.78
N ASP A 286 -4.65 -16.93 -20.61
CA ASP A 286 -5.69 -17.91 -20.39
C ASP A 286 -7.08 -17.30 -20.58
N SER A 287 -7.91 -17.94 -21.38
CA SER A 287 -9.29 -17.54 -21.67
C SER A 287 -10.15 -17.46 -20.40
N ALA A 288 -9.77 -18.15 -19.33
CA ALA A 288 -10.46 -18.10 -18.04
C ALA A 288 -10.44 -16.72 -17.39
N LEU A 289 -9.38 -15.91 -17.60
CA LEU A 289 -9.32 -14.50 -17.16
C LEU A 289 -10.30 -13.62 -17.91
N LEU A 290 -10.53 -13.92 -19.17
CA LEU A 290 -11.28 -13.08 -20.11
C LEU A 290 -12.79 -13.34 -20.05
N ARG A 291 -13.27 -14.09 -19.05
CA ARG A 291 -14.71 -14.36 -18.87
C ARG A 291 -15.43 -13.13 -18.30
N PRO A 292 -16.68 -12.88 -18.73
CA PRO A 292 -17.54 -11.86 -18.12
C PRO A 292 -17.67 -12.08 -16.60
N GLY A 293 -17.66 -11.01 -15.83
CA GLY A 293 -17.67 -11.05 -14.37
C GLY A 293 -16.28 -11.09 -13.72
N ARG A 294 -15.19 -11.23 -14.52
CA ARG A 294 -13.78 -11.09 -14.10
C ARG A 294 -13.15 -9.88 -14.76
N ILE A 295 -12.86 -10.00 -16.06
CA ILE A 295 -12.40 -8.88 -16.90
C ILE A 295 -13.49 -8.59 -17.92
N ASP A 296 -14.21 -7.51 -17.68
CA ASP A 296 -15.42 -7.19 -18.44
C ASP A 296 -15.12 -6.46 -19.75
N ARG A 297 -13.99 -5.76 -19.80
CA ARG A 297 -13.59 -4.97 -20.97
C ARG A 297 -12.12 -5.17 -21.31
N LYS A 298 -11.84 -5.14 -22.64
CA LYS A 298 -10.50 -5.18 -23.22
C LYS A 298 -10.30 -3.90 -23.99
N ILE A 299 -9.25 -3.15 -23.67
CA ILE A 299 -8.92 -1.88 -24.31
C ILE A 299 -7.59 -2.02 -25.03
N GLU A 300 -7.60 -1.82 -26.33
CA GLU A 300 -6.42 -1.89 -27.19
C GLU A 300 -5.61 -0.59 -27.14
N PHE A 301 -4.31 -0.72 -27.00
CA PHE A 301 -3.33 0.36 -27.10
C PHE A 301 -2.48 0.15 -28.34
N PRO A 302 -2.88 0.69 -29.48
CA PRO A 302 -2.11 0.59 -30.71
C PRO A 302 -0.85 1.46 -30.65
N ASN A 303 0.07 1.23 -31.57
CA ASN A 303 1.18 2.15 -31.75
C ASN A 303 0.66 3.57 -32.10
N PRO A 304 1.29 4.63 -31.57
CA PRO A 304 0.81 5.98 -31.79
C PRO A 304 0.90 6.39 -33.26
N THR A 305 -0.15 7.02 -33.76
CA THR A 305 -0.17 7.64 -35.08
C THR A 305 0.75 8.87 -35.13
N ALA A 306 1.05 9.39 -36.29
CA ALA A 306 1.87 10.59 -36.43
C ALA A 306 1.30 11.79 -35.66
N ALA A 307 -0.03 11.97 -35.64
CA ALA A 307 -0.69 13.00 -34.85
C ALA A 307 -0.52 12.74 -33.32
N SER A 308 -0.78 11.51 -32.88
CA SER A 308 -0.57 11.13 -31.49
C SER A 308 0.87 11.30 -31.00
N ARG A 309 1.86 11.06 -31.91
CA ARG A 309 3.28 11.29 -31.60
C ARG A 309 3.59 12.77 -31.39
N VAL A 310 2.96 13.66 -32.17
CA VAL A 310 3.08 15.11 -31.94
C VAL A 310 2.56 15.52 -30.58
N ASP A 311 1.41 14.99 -30.17
CA ASP A 311 0.84 15.27 -28.85
C ASP A 311 1.75 14.79 -27.74
N ILE A 312 2.26 13.55 -27.82
CA ILE A 312 3.21 12.98 -26.86
C ILE A 312 4.47 13.85 -26.78
N MET A 313 5.08 14.21 -27.91
CA MET A 313 6.25 15.08 -27.93
C MET A 313 5.94 16.46 -27.35
N SER A 314 4.79 17.04 -27.61
CA SER A 314 4.36 18.32 -27.09
C SER A 314 4.24 18.27 -25.55
N ILE A 315 3.69 17.19 -24.99
CA ILE A 315 3.56 17.00 -23.55
C ILE A 315 4.94 16.89 -22.90
N HIS A 316 5.82 16.06 -23.41
CA HIS A 316 7.15 15.83 -22.85
C HIS A 316 8.10 17.01 -23.05
N SER A 317 7.93 17.80 -24.11
CA SER A 317 8.74 18.98 -24.39
C SER A 317 8.29 20.24 -23.66
N ARG A 318 7.16 20.25 -22.95
CA ARG A 318 6.65 21.44 -22.22
C ARG A 318 7.68 22.09 -21.29
N LYS A 319 8.59 21.30 -20.71
CA LYS A 319 9.64 21.77 -19.80
C LYS A 319 10.99 22.03 -20.50
N MET A 320 11.06 21.80 -21.81
CA MET A 320 12.29 21.94 -22.59
C MET A 320 12.30 23.28 -23.33
N ASN A 321 13.44 23.94 -23.38
CA ASN A 321 13.64 25.11 -24.22
C ASN A 321 13.91 24.66 -25.67
N LEU A 322 12.88 24.63 -26.48
CA LEU A 322 13.00 24.30 -27.90
C LEU A 322 13.51 25.50 -28.71
N LEU A 323 14.34 25.24 -29.71
CA LEU A 323 14.79 26.26 -30.66
C LEU A 323 13.60 26.77 -31.49
N ARG A 324 13.54 28.10 -31.73
CA ARG A 324 12.48 28.67 -32.56
C ARG A 324 12.56 28.09 -33.99
N GLY A 325 11.49 27.44 -34.43
CA GLY A 325 11.40 26.83 -35.76
C GLY A 325 11.45 25.30 -35.80
N ILE A 326 11.50 24.63 -34.66
CA ILE A 326 11.34 23.16 -34.60
C ILE A 326 9.87 22.84 -34.93
N ASP A 327 9.68 22.04 -35.98
CA ASP A 327 8.38 21.53 -36.40
C ASP A 327 8.23 20.08 -35.94
N LEU A 328 7.43 19.87 -34.87
CA LEU A 328 7.19 18.55 -34.29
C LEU A 328 6.45 17.61 -35.24
N HIS A 329 5.64 18.16 -36.17
CA HIS A 329 4.94 17.37 -37.18
C HIS A 329 5.92 16.69 -38.14
N LYS A 330 6.90 17.44 -38.66
CA LYS A 330 7.93 16.86 -39.52
C LYS A 330 8.81 15.83 -38.86
N ILE A 331 9.01 15.96 -37.54
CA ILE A 331 9.74 14.97 -36.75
C ILE A 331 8.88 13.71 -36.64
N ALA A 332 7.60 13.84 -36.24
CA ALA A 332 6.67 12.73 -36.05
C ALA A 332 6.45 11.91 -37.34
N GLU A 333 6.43 12.56 -38.53
CA GLU A 333 6.32 11.89 -39.84
C GLU A 333 7.54 11.00 -40.15
N LYS A 334 8.74 11.45 -39.73
CA LYS A 334 9.98 10.70 -39.96
C LYS A 334 10.18 9.54 -38.98
N MET A 335 9.47 9.54 -37.87
CA MET A 335 9.55 8.49 -36.84
C MET A 335 8.54 7.38 -37.18
N THR A 336 8.90 6.49 -38.07
CA THR A 336 8.11 5.29 -38.35
C THR A 336 8.30 4.28 -37.24
N ASP A 337 7.21 3.64 -36.79
CA ASP A 337 7.18 2.55 -35.77
C ASP A 337 7.72 2.89 -34.38
N ALA A 338 7.87 4.18 -34.03
CA ALA A 338 8.26 4.58 -32.69
C ALA A 338 7.09 4.40 -31.69
N SER A 339 7.39 3.83 -30.53
CA SER A 339 6.45 3.79 -29.40
C SER A 339 6.36 5.16 -28.70
N GLY A 340 5.50 5.30 -27.71
CA GLY A 340 5.39 6.53 -26.92
C GLY A 340 6.43 6.69 -25.79
N ALA A 341 7.34 5.72 -25.64
CA ALA A 341 8.39 5.73 -24.61
C ALA A 341 9.74 6.12 -25.20
#